data_3ca477866d8f3ffd7e0d94a22f454644
#
_entry.id   3ca477866d8f3ffd7e0d94a22f454644
#
_cell.length_a   1.000
_cell.length_b   1.000
_cell.length_c   1.000
_cell.angle_alpha   90.00
_cell.angle_beta   90.00
_cell.angle_gamma   90.00
#
_symmetry.space_group_name_H-M   'P 1'
#
loop_
_entity.id
_entity.type
_entity.pdbx_description
1 polymer ?
#
loop_
_entity_poly.entity_id
_entity_poly.type
_entity_poly.pdbx_seq_one_letter_code
_entity_poly.pdbx_strand_id
1 'polypeptide(L)'
;MYSDITTLCIESGRTIIEAIRLMDQSRMGIVLVVDRNKKLIGTITDGDIRRSVLAKISFSESVDLLLKRKGDDGCISPVTASIGAEESIWIDLLKQHKISHLPLLDSAKCVKGLVKLDELLLGRTPGLEAIVMAGGEGQRLMPLTENTPKPMLPVGDKPLLEIIIKNLADAGITKVKVATHHKPETIKTHFGDGKEFGVDLSYVSEERPLGTAGGLGLLKPPDQTTLVINGDILTNVDFRAMLSYHKEHQADLTVAVRHYDLKVPYGVVECAGPAVERITEKPVFGVFVNAGIYLLEPTTYCFIPNDEHFHMTQLIGRLLSAKRVVVSFPIHEEWLDIGNHTDYQRAQELVKDLKVNT
;
A
#
# COMPACT_ATOMS: atom_id res chain seq x y z
N MET A 1 -3.86 -16.58 -17.14
CA MET A 1 -2.76 -17.50 -16.80
C MET A 1 -1.43 -16.91 -17.27
N TYR A 2 -0.50 -16.73 -16.36
CA TYR A 2 0.83 -16.18 -16.64
C TYR A 2 1.81 -17.34 -16.93
N SER A 3 2.45 -17.32 -18.10
CA SER A 3 3.32 -18.40 -18.59
C SER A 3 4.82 -18.05 -18.61
N ASP A 4 5.18 -16.75 -18.50
CA ASP A 4 6.59 -16.36 -18.34
C ASP A 4 7.02 -16.46 -16.88
N ILE A 5 7.34 -17.68 -16.48
CA ILE A 5 7.74 -17.98 -15.10
C ILE A 5 9.16 -17.54 -14.75
N THR A 6 9.98 -17.15 -15.74
CA THR A 6 11.38 -16.77 -15.51
C THR A 6 11.51 -15.54 -14.62
N THR A 7 10.57 -14.60 -14.75
CA THR A 7 10.48 -13.38 -13.94
C THR A 7 9.82 -13.59 -12.57
N LEU A 8 9.33 -14.82 -12.28
CA LEU A 8 8.64 -15.15 -11.03
C LEU A 8 9.42 -16.12 -10.14
N CYS A 9 10.43 -16.81 -10.69
CA CYS A 9 11.16 -17.83 -9.97
C CYS A 9 12.46 -17.30 -9.38
N ILE A 10 12.70 -17.63 -8.13
CA ILE A 10 13.97 -17.38 -7.43
C ILE A 10 14.52 -18.67 -6.86
N GLU A 11 15.83 -18.88 -6.95
CA GLU A 11 16.45 -20.06 -6.35
C GLU A 11 16.54 -19.94 -4.83
N SER A 12 16.39 -21.07 -4.13
CA SER A 12 16.71 -21.19 -2.70
C SER A 12 18.13 -20.68 -2.41
N GLY A 13 18.32 -20.01 -1.28
CA GLY A 13 19.57 -19.37 -0.89
C GLY A 13 19.75 -17.93 -1.38
N ARG A 14 18.92 -17.43 -2.28
CA ARG A 14 18.94 -16.02 -2.71
C ARG A 14 18.38 -15.10 -1.60
N THR A 15 18.64 -13.83 -1.72
CA THR A 15 18.28 -12.85 -0.68
C THR A 15 16.83 -12.34 -0.80
N ILE A 16 16.29 -11.87 0.33
CA ILE A 16 14.95 -11.27 0.38
C ILE A 16 14.88 -10.03 -0.54
N ILE A 17 15.94 -9.21 -0.62
CA ILE A 17 15.96 -8.04 -1.51
C ILE A 17 15.85 -8.43 -3.00
N GLU A 18 16.43 -9.58 -3.40
CA GLU A 18 16.28 -10.08 -4.76
C GLU A 18 14.85 -10.55 -5.04
N ALA A 19 14.19 -11.18 -4.05
CA ALA A 19 12.78 -11.54 -4.15
C ALA A 19 11.89 -10.30 -4.30
N ILE A 20 12.13 -9.23 -3.52
CA ILE A 20 11.41 -7.96 -3.61
C ILE A 20 11.57 -7.36 -5.02
N ARG A 21 12.79 -7.34 -5.58
CA ARG A 21 13.03 -6.83 -6.95
C ARG A 21 12.24 -7.60 -8.00
N LEU A 22 12.17 -8.93 -7.89
CA LEU A 22 11.37 -9.76 -8.80
C LEU A 22 9.87 -9.48 -8.66
N MET A 23 9.37 -9.28 -7.44
CA MET A 23 7.98 -8.91 -7.21
C MET A 23 7.64 -7.56 -7.82
N ASP A 24 8.51 -6.56 -7.68
CA ASP A 24 8.35 -5.23 -8.22
C ASP A 24 8.35 -5.25 -9.76
N GLN A 25 9.32 -5.97 -10.36
CA GLN A 25 9.41 -6.12 -11.82
C GLN A 25 8.22 -6.86 -12.42
N SER A 26 7.79 -7.95 -11.78
CA SER A 26 6.68 -8.78 -12.29
C SER A 26 5.31 -8.18 -12.01
N ARG A 27 5.20 -7.34 -10.99
CA ARG A 27 3.92 -6.81 -10.44
C ARG A 27 2.91 -7.90 -10.06
N MET A 28 3.41 -9.10 -9.77
CA MET A 28 2.54 -10.25 -9.48
C MET A 28 2.30 -10.45 -7.98
N GLY A 29 3.03 -9.75 -7.10
CA GLY A 29 2.88 -9.85 -5.64
C GLY A 29 3.26 -11.21 -5.05
N ILE A 30 3.97 -12.04 -5.82
CA ILE A 30 4.44 -13.37 -5.40
C ILE A 30 5.75 -13.70 -6.10
N VAL A 31 6.60 -14.46 -5.40
CA VAL A 31 7.79 -15.12 -5.96
C VAL A 31 7.72 -16.61 -5.64
N LEU A 32 8.09 -17.43 -6.62
CA LEU A 32 8.11 -18.88 -6.54
C LEU A 32 9.54 -19.32 -6.23
N VAL A 33 9.77 -19.85 -5.02
CA VAL A 33 11.08 -20.35 -4.63
C VAL A 33 11.25 -21.75 -5.18
N VAL A 34 12.32 -21.96 -5.96
CA VAL A 34 12.59 -23.21 -6.66
C VAL A 34 13.95 -23.76 -6.31
N ASP A 35 14.13 -25.07 -6.50
CA ASP A 35 15.44 -25.72 -6.46
C ASP A 35 16.20 -25.53 -7.80
N ARG A 36 17.45 -26.05 -7.88
CA ARG A 36 18.27 -26.01 -9.09
C ARG A 36 17.64 -26.74 -10.28
N ASN A 37 16.69 -27.64 -10.04
CA ASN A 37 15.95 -28.37 -11.06
C ASN A 37 14.61 -27.69 -11.42
N LYS A 38 14.38 -26.44 -10.95
CA LYS A 38 13.14 -25.67 -11.12
C LYS A 38 11.90 -26.30 -10.51
N LYS A 39 12.05 -27.22 -9.53
CA LYS A 39 10.95 -27.74 -8.74
C LYS A 39 10.56 -26.71 -7.67
N LEU A 40 9.26 -26.56 -7.46
CA LEU A 40 8.74 -25.64 -6.47
C LEU A 40 9.06 -26.12 -5.04
N ILE A 41 9.76 -25.29 -4.28
CA ILE A 41 10.04 -25.48 -2.84
C ILE A 41 8.98 -24.78 -2.01
N GLY A 42 8.61 -23.53 -2.39
CA GLY A 42 7.68 -22.71 -1.63
C GLY A 42 7.29 -21.44 -2.38
N THR A 43 6.46 -20.64 -1.76
CA THR A 43 6.03 -19.34 -2.30
C THR A 43 6.29 -18.26 -1.26
N ILE A 44 6.72 -17.09 -1.71
CA ILE A 44 6.83 -15.88 -0.90
C ILE A 44 5.90 -14.84 -1.51
N THR A 45 4.95 -14.39 -0.73
CA THR A 45 3.98 -13.38 -1.14
C THR A 45 4.38 -12.00 -0.60
N ASP A 46 3.76 -10.97 -1.12
CA ASP A 46 3.88 -9.61 -0.60
C ASP A 46 3.58 -9.54 0.91
N GLY A 47 2.58 -10.29 1.39
CA GLY A 47 2.29 -10.41 2.82
C GLY A 47 3.45 -10.99 3.65
N ASP A 48 4.20 -11.97 3.11
CA ASP A 48 5.37 -12.55 3.78
C ASP A 48 6.48 -11.50 3.90
N ILE A 49 6.71 -10.71 2.84
CA ILE A 49 7.66 -9.60 2.87
C ILE A 49 7.26 -8.56 3.92
N ARG A 50 5.99 -8.16 3.95
CA ARG A 50 5.50 -7.17 4.93
C ARG A 50 5.64 -7.67 6.37
N ARG A 51 5.35 -8.93 6.63
CA ARG A 51 5.59 -9.55 7.94
C ARG A 51 7.07 -9.57 8.30
N SER A 52 7.97 -9.77 7.34
CA SER A 52 9.42 -9.70 7.59
C SER A 52 9.90 -8.29 7.97
N VAL A 53 9.31 -7.26 7.36
CA VAL A 53 9.57 -5.84 7.72
C VAL A 53 9.15 -5.58 9.18
N LEU A 54 7.94 -6.00 9.55
CA LEU A 54 7.44 -5.86 10.93
C LEU A 54 8.32 -6.60 11.94
N ALA A 55 8.83 -7.77 11.56
CA ALA A 55 9.75 -8.57 12.38
C ALA A 55 11.20 -8.06 12.36
N LYS A 56 11.48 -6.94 11.67
CA LYS A 56 12.81 -6.32 11.52
C LYS A 56 13.88 -7.29 10.96
N ILE A 57 13.46 -8.18 10.06
CA ILE A 57 14.38 -9.10 9.37
C ILE A 57 15.17 -8.31 8.33
N SER A 58 16.49 -8.52 8.29
CA SER A 58 17.34 -7.90 7.27
C SER A 58 17.03 -8.45 5.89
N PHE A 59 16.90 -7.59 4.89
CA PHE A 59 16.66 -8.00 3.50
C PHE A 59 17.87 -8.66 2.84
N SER A 60 19.04 -8.65 3.48
CA SER A 60 20.22 -9.43 3.09
C SER A 60 20.12 -10.91 3.47
N GLU A 61 19.16 -11.28 4.33
CA GLU A 61 18.89 -12.65 4.70
C GLU A 61 18.33 -13.47 3.52
N SER A 62 18.48 -14.80 3.61
CA SER A 62 17.98 -15.73 2.60
C SER A 62 16.45 -15.81 2.61
N VAL A 63 15.87 -15.98 1.42
CA VAL A 63 14.44 -16.29 1.24
C VAL A 63 14.01 -17.55 2.00
N ASP A 64 14.94 -18.48 2.25
CA ASP A 64 14.67 -19.73 2.98
C ASP A 64 14.29 -19.46 4.44
N LEU A 65 14.73 -18.32 5.02
CA LEU A 65 14.31 -17.89 6.35
C LEU A 65 12.80 -17.58 6.38
N LEU A 66 12.27 -16.96 5.34
CA LEU A 66 10.83 -16.65 5.24
C LEU A 66 10.01 -17.93 5.07
N LEU A 67 10.51 -18.91 4.28
CA LEU A 67 9.85 -20.21 4.12
C LEU A 67 9.80 -20.99 5.44
N LYS A 68 10.90 -20.99 6.22
CA LYS A 68 10.95 -21.65 7.54
C LYS A 68 9.93 -21.03 8.50
N ARG A 69 9.87 -19.69 8.59
CA ARG A 69 8.90 -19.00 9.45
C ARG A 69 7.45 -19.32 9.06
N LYS A 70 7.18 -19.40 7.76
CA LYS A 70 5.85 -19.80 7.24
C LYS A 70 5.49 -21.24 7.63
N GLY A 71 6.49 -22.13 7.74
CA GLY A 71 6.32 -23.49 8.23
C GLY A 71 5.98 -23.58 9.71
N ASP A 72 6.51 -22.68 10.54
CA ASP A 72 6.18 -22.59 11.97
C ASP A 72 4.71 -22.16 12.19
N ASP A 73 4.12 -21.43 11.25
CA ASP A 73 2.70 -21.06 11.23
C ASP A 73 1.78 -22.18 10.66
N GLY A 74 2.31 -23.36 10.36
CA GLY A 74 1.57 -24.57 9.95
C GLY A 74 1.37 -24.76 8.46
N CYS A 75 1.92 -23.90 7.58
CA CYS A 75 1.80 -24.00 6.13
C CYS A 75 3.14 -24.38 5.46
N ILE A 76 3.47 -25.67 5.43
CA ILE A 76 4.77 -26.17 4.93
C ILE A 76 4.81 -26.31 3.41
N SER A 77 3.67 -26.55 2.75
CA SER A 77 3.62 -26.79 1.30
C SER A 77 2.67 -25.83 0.61
N PRO A 78 3.10 -25.16 -0.48
CA PRO A 78 2.22 -24.28 -1.22
C PRO A 78 1.07 -25.08 -1.86
N VAL A 79 -0.13 -24.48 -1.89
CA VAL A 79 -1.25 -25.02 -2.67
C VAL A 79 -0.89 -24.86 -4.15
N THR A 80 -1.02 -25.92 -4.91
CA THR A 80 -0.65 -25.99 -6.34
C THR A 80 -1.70 -26.74 -7.14
N ALA A 81 -1.71 -26.54 -8.45
CA ALA A 81 -2.53 -27.34 -9.36
C ALA A 81 -1.71 -27.84 -10.55
N SER A 82 -2.24 -28.82 -11.28
CA SER A 82 -1.68 -29.26 -12.56
C SER A 82 -1.94 -28.20 -13.63
N ILE A 83 -0.97 -27.94 -14.51
CA ILE A 83 -1.15 -27.05 -15.66
C ILE A 83 -2.25 -27.56 -16.61
N GLY A 84 -2.53 -28.85 -16.64
CA GLY A 84 -3.58 -29.48 -17.47
C GLY A 84 -4.94 -29.58 -16.78
N ALA A 85 -5.10 -29.08 -15.56
CA ALA A 85 -6.40 -29.10 -14.88
C ALA A 85 -7.35 -28.05 -15.49
N GLU A 86 -8.66 -28.28 -15.35
CA GLU A 86 -9.68 -27.34 -15.76
C GLU A 86 -9.67 -26.08 -14.89
N GLU A 87 -10.02 -24.94 -15.48
CA GLU A 87 -10.05 -23.64 -14.81
C GLU A 87 -10.98 -23.61 -13.59
N SER A 88 -12.09 -24.37 -13.64
CA SER A 88 -13.00 -24.57 -12.53
C SER A 88 -12.29 -25.09 -11.27
N ILE A 89 -11.38 -26.05 -11.43
CA ILE A 89 -10.58 -26.62 -10.34
C ILE A 89 -9.65 -25.57 -9.75
N TRP A 90 -9.04 -24.72 -10.59
CA TRP A 90 -8.17 -23.64 -10.13
C TRP A 90 -8.95 -22.62 -9.27
N ILE A 91 -10.15 -22.23 -9.74
CA ILE A 91 -11.04 -21.31 -9.01
C ILE A 91 -11.43 -21.90 -7.66
N ASP A 92 -11.79 -23.17 -7.61
CA ASP A 92 -12.20 -23.84 -6.39
C ASP A 92 -11.06 -23.92 -5.37
N LEU A 93 -9.85 -24.28 -5.81
CA LEU A 93 -8.66 -24.29 -4.96
C LEU A 93 -8.33 -22.91 -4.38
N LEU A 94 -8.36 -21.87 -5.25
CA LEU A 94 -8.11 -20.48 -4.82
C LEU A 94 -9.11 -20.03 -3.76
N LYS A 95 -10.41 -20.34 -3.94
CA LYS A 95 -11.48 -19.99 -3.00
C LYS A 95 -11.41 -20.81 -1.70
N GLN A 96 -11.25 -22.13 -1.82
CA GLN A 96 -11.21 -23.06 -0.67
C GLN A 96 -10.08 -22.71 0.29
N HIS A 97 -8.89 -22.41 -0.25
CA HIS A 97 -7.70 -22.09 0.53
C HIS A 97 -7.56 -20.59 0.82
N LYS A 98 -8.49 -19.76 0.34
CA LYS A 98 -8.48 -18.29 0.51
C LYS A 98 -7.15 -17.66 0.06
N ILE A 99 -6.59 -18.15 -1.06
CA ILE A 99 -5.35 -17.67 -1.65
C ILE A 99 -5.62 -16.90 -2.95
N SER A 100 -4.77 -15.94 -3.25
CA SER A 100 -4.88 -15.11 -4.47
C SER A 100 -4.05 -15.64 -5.63
N HIS A 101 -3.11 -16.55 -5.38
CA HIS A 101 -2.14 -17.04 -6.35
C HIS A 101 -2.07 -18.57 -6.30
N LEU A 102 -2.11 -19.21 -7.45
CA LEU A 102 -2.04 -20.66 -7.60
C LEU A 102 -0.92 -21.02 -8.58
N PRO A 103 0.23 -21.53 -8.10
CA PRO A 103 1.28 -22.07 -8.96
C PRO A 103 0.79 -23.31 -9.70
N LEU A 104 1.07 -23.36 -11.01
CA LEU A 104 0.77 -24.51 -11.86
C LEU A 104 2.03 -25.33 -12.10
N LEU A 105 1.94 -26.61 -11.86
CA LEU A 105 3.05 -27.55 -11.96
C LEU A 105 2.81 -28.58 -13.07
N ASP A 106 3.92 -29.08 -13.64
CA ASP A 106 3.90 -30.29 -14.47
C ASP A 106 3.98 -31.55 -13.62
N SER A 107 3.99 -32.72 -14.29
CA SER A 107 4.13 -34.05 -13.65
C SER A 107 5.47 -34.24 -12.90
N ALA A 108 6.50 -33.47 -13.24
CA ALA A 108 7.80 -33.47 -12.57
C ALA A 108 7.86 -32.50 -11.37
N LYS A 109 6.75 -31.83 -11.03
CA LYS A 109 6.63 -30.77 -10.02
C LYS A 109 7.43 -29.50 -10.36
N CYS A 110 7.77 -29.29 -11.62
CA CYS A 110 8.38 -28.06 -12.08
C CYS A 110 7.30 -27.00 -12.34
N VAL A 111 7.60 -25.76 -12.01
CA VAL A 111 6.71 -24.63 -12.25
C VAL A 111 6.55 -24.39 -13.74
N LYS A 112 5.31 -24.26 -14.22
CA LYS A 112 4.94 -24.00 -15.62
C LYS A 112 4.06 -22.77 -15.80
N GLY A 113 3.45 -22.27 -14.74
CA GLY A 113 2.62 -21.10 -14.81
C GLY A 113 2.18 -20.63 -13.43
N LEU A 114 1.49 -19.51 -13.44
CA LEU A 114 0.83 -18.91 -12.28
C LEU A 114 -0.57 -18.46 -12.69
N VAL A 115 -1.52 -18.69 -11.81
CA VAL A 115 -2.89 -18.17 -11.96
C VAL A 115 -3.17 -17.23 -10.81
N LYS A 116 -3.76 -16.07 -11.12
CA LYS A 116 -4.30 -15.13 -10.13
C LYS A 116 -5.82 -15.23 -10.11
N LEU A 117 -6.39 -15.22 -8.90
CA LEU A 117 -7.86 -15.25 -8.73
C LEU A 117 -8.53 -14.08 -9.45
N ASP A 118 -7.94 -12.89 -9.37
CA ASP A 118 -8.47 -11.67 -10.00
C ASP A 118 -8.54 -11.76 -11.53
N GLU A 119 -7.56 -12.45 -12.16
CA GLU A 119 -7.56 -12.67 -13.61
C GLU A 119 -8.67 -13.64 -14.05
N LEU A 120 -8.95 -14.67 -13.24
CA LEU A 120 -10.03 -15.61 -13.50
C LEU A 120 -11.42 -15.01 -13.27
N LEU A 121 -11.49 -13.96 -12.46
CA LEU A 121 -12.71 -13.23 -12.15
C LEU A 121 -12.83 -11.93 -12.99
N LEU A 122 -12.28 -11.92 -14.21
CA LEU A 122 -12.26 -10.78 -15.13
C LEU A 122 -13.59 -9.99 -15.08
N GLY A 123 -13.51 -8.73 -14.64
CA GLY A 123 -14.62 -7.77 -14.60
C GLY A 123 -15.11 -7.38 -13.20
N ARG A 124 -14.58 -7.94 -12.11
CA ARG A 124 -14.90 -7.43 -10.76
C ARG A 124 -13.89 -6.35 -10.38
N THR A 125 -14.34 -5.10 -10.41
CA THR A 125 -13.68 -4.01 -9.68
C THR A 125 -13.41 -4.48 -8.25
N PRO A 126 -12.21 -4.25 -7.67
CA PRO A 126 -12.04 -4.46 -6.24
C PRO A 126 -13.19 -3.71 -5.56
N GLY A 127 -13.93 -4.36 -4.65
CA GLY A 127 -15.05 -3.74 -3.94
C GLY A 127 -14.54 -2.61 -3.03
N LEU A 128 -13.95 -1.59 -3.64
CA LEU A 128 -13.37 -0.40 -3.02
C LEU A 128 -13.94 0.86 -3.67
N GLU A 129 -14.22 1.84 -2.84
CA GLU A 129 -14.37 3.23 -3.24
C GLU A 129 -13.20 4.01 -2.62
N ALA A 130 -12.69 5.03 -3.29
CA ALA A 130 -11.59 5.83 -2.78
C ALA A 130 -12.04 7.24 -2.37
N ILE A 131 -11.43 7.77 -1.32
CA ILE A 131 -11.56 9.16 -0.91
C ILE A 131 -10.16 9.77 -0.86
N VAL A 132 -9.93 10.80 -1.67
CA VAL A 132 -8.68 11.56 -1.67
C VAL A 132 -8.87 12.82 -0.84
N MET A 133 -8.09 12.97 0.23
CA MET A 133 -8.13 14.12 1.11
C MET A 133 -7.29 15.27 0.53
N ALA A 134 -7.92 16.20 -0.17
CA ALA A 134 -7.28 17.26 -0.95
C ALA A 134 -7.59 18.68 -0.41
N GLY A 135 -8.00 18.80 0.85
CA GLY A 135 -8.43 20.08 1.47
C GLY A 135 -7.31 20.96 2.03
N GLY A 136 -6.08 20.49 2.07
CA GLY A 136 -4.95 21.20 2.70
C GLY A 136 -4.53 22.48 1.95
N GLU A 137 -4.24 23.55 2.68
CA GLU A 137 -3.80 24.86 2.12
C GLU A 137 -2.38 24.85 1.56
N GLY A 138 -1.53 23.91 1.97
CA GLY A 138 -0.14 23.81 1.49
C GLY A 138 0.78 24.95 1.93
N GLN A 139 0.56 25.57 3.09
CA GLN A 139 1.31 26.74 3.59
C GLN A 139 2.84 26.55 3.55
N ARG A 140 3.35 25.35 3.85
CA ARG A 140 4.80 25.04 3.84
C ARG A 140 5.43 25.00 2.44
N LEU A 141 4.60 25.06 1.38
CA LEU A 141 5.02 25.08 -0.02
C LEU A 141 4.89 26.48 -0.66
N MET A 142 4.55 27.51 0.11
CA MET A 142 4.53 28.89 -0.39
C MET A 142 5.92 29.28 -0.95
N PRO A 143 6.00 30.01 -2.09
CA PRO A 143 4.90 30.65 -2.82
C PRO A 143 4.21 29.74 -3.87
N LEU A 144 4.63 28.48 -4.06
CA LEU A 144 4.08 27.57 -5.09
C LEU A 144 2.57 27.36 -4.94
N THR A 145 2.08 27.38 -3.71
CA THR A 145 0.66 27.17 -3.38
C THR A 145 -0.16 28.47 -3.28
N GLU A 146 0.44 29.62 -3.58
CA GLU A 146 -0.25 30.90 -3.52
C GLU A 146 -1.46 30.93 -4.47
N ASN A 147 -1.27 30.45 -5.70
CA ASN A 147 -2.30 30.46 -6.74
C ASN A 147 -2.78 29.06 -7.14
N THR A 148 -2.05 28.02 -6.77
CA THR A 148 -2.33 26.62 -7.14
C THR A 148 -2.54 25.79 -5.88
N PRO A 149 -3.69 25.10 -5.69
CA PRO A 149 -3.86 24.22 -4.55
C PRO A 149 -2.81 23.11 -4.56
N LYS A 150 -2.34 22.70 -3.38
CA LYS A 150 -1.25 21.72 -3.22
C LYS A 150 -1.43 20.46 -4.08
N PRO A 151 -2.61 19.81 -4.15
CA PRO A 151 -2.81 18.63 -4.98
C PRO A 151 -2.71 18.90 -6.49
N MET A 152 -2.78 20.16 -6.90
CA MET A 152 -2.65 20.59 -8.31
C MET A 152 -1.25 21.04 -8.67
N LEU A 153 -0.29 20.98 -7.74
CA LEU A 153 1.11 21.27 -8.08
C LEU A 153 1.61 20.24 -9.09
N PRO A 154 2.30 20.68 -10.17
CA PRO A 154 2.79 19.77 -11.19
C PRO A 154 3.96 18.95 -10.66
N VAL A 155 3.89 17.63 -10.85
CA VAL A 155 5.00 16.68 -10.62
C VAL A 155 5.33 16.07 -11.97
N GLY A 156 6.45 16.47 -12.54
CA GLY A 156 6.71 16.28 -13.97
C GLY A 156 5.77 17.12 -14.82
N ASP A 157 5.01 16.48 -15.70
CA ASP A 157 4.06 17.11 -16.63
C ASP A 157 2.59 17.08 -16.15
N LYS A 158 2.32 16.50 -14.97
CA LYS A 158 0.96 16.25 -14.46
C LYS A 158 0.75 16.79 -13.06
N PRO A 159 -0.46 17.25 -12.72
CA PRO A 159 -0.82 17.53 -11.34
C PRO A 159 -0.64 16.29 -10.46
N LEU A 160 -0.20 16.47 -9.22
CA LEU A 160 -0.05 15.38 -8.26
C LEU A 160 -1.35 14.56 -8.08
N LEU A 161 -2.48 15.24 -7.98
CA LEU A 161 -3.79 14.58 -7.87
C LEU A 161 -4.14 13.75 -9.11
N GLU A 162 -3.69 14.14 -10.31
CA GLU A 162 -3.89 13.34 -11.53
C GLU A 162 -3.13 12.03 -11.45
N ILE A 163 -1.89 12.06 -10.93
CA ILE A 163 -1.08 10.85 -10.71
C ILE A 163 -1.79 9.91 -9.73
N ILE A 164 -2.32 10.45 -8.62
CA ILE A 164 -3.07 9.67 -7.63
C ILE A 164 -4.31 9.04 -8.25
N ILE A 165 -5.14 9.83 -8.95
CA ILE A 165 -6.38 9.34 -9.59
C ILE A 165 -6.07 8.26 -10.63
N LYS A 166 -5.01 8.44 -11.42
CA LYS A 166 -4.59 7.43 -12.39
C LYS A 166 -4.17 6.13 -11.73
N ASN A 167 -3.38 6.19 -10.65
CA ASN A 167 -2.98 5.00 -9.89
C ASN A 167 -4.19 4.26 -9.31
N LEU A 168 -5.23 5.00 -8.86
CA LEU A 168 -6.50 4.40 -8.41
C LEU A 168 -7.23 3.71 -9.56
N ALA A 169 -7.34 4.36 -10.72
CA ALA A 169 -7.96 3.79 -11.92
C ALA A 169 -7.22 2.53 -12.39
N ASP A 170 -5.89 2.55 -12.45
CA ASP A 170 -5.05 1.41 -12.86
C ASP A 170 -5.19 0.23 -11.87
N ALA A 171 -5.44 0.50 -10.59
CA ALA A 171 -5.79 -0.52 -9.60
C ALA A 171 -7.25 -1.03 -9.73
N GLY A 172 -8.06 -0.46 -10.63
CA GLY A 172 -9.48 -0.80 -10.84
C GLY A 172 -10.43 -0.13 -9.84
N ILE A 173 -9.98 0.88 -9.12
CA ILE A 173 -10.80 1.68 -8.20
C ILE A 173 -11.40 2.84 -9.01
N THR A 174 -12.62 2.66 -9.49
CA THR A 174 -13.25 3.60 -10.41
C THR A 174 -14.17 4.61 -9.73
N LYS A 175 -14.64 4.36 -8.51
CA LYS A 175 -15.42 5.33 -7.74
C LYS A 175 -14.50 6.12 -6.82
N VAL A 176 -14.35 7.41 -7.11
CA VAL A 176 -13.43 8.28 -6.36
C VAL A 176 -14.17 9.53 -5.87
N LYS A 177 -13.99 9.87 -4.59
CA LYS A 177 -14.42 11.12 -4.02
C LYS A 177 -13.20 11.97 -3.69
N VAL A 178 -13.26 13.26 -3.97
CA VAL A 178 -12.20 14.20 -3.59
C VAL A 178 -12.75 15.17 -2.57
N ALA A 179 -12.22 15.09 -1.33
CA ALA A 179 -12.54 16.06 -0.28
C ALA A 179 -11.71 17.33 -0.54
N THR A 180 -12.39 18.45 -0.73
CA THR A 180 -11.78 19.73 -1.11
C THR A 180 -12.20 20.84 -0.14
N HIS A 181 -11.28 21.77 0.15
CA HIS A 181 -11.55 22.99 0.90
C HIS A 181 -10.94 24.20 0.18
N HIS A 182 -9.61 24.20 0.01
CA HIS A 182 -8.88 25.32 -0.60
C HIS A 182 -8.97 25.28 -2.13
N LYS A 183 -9.50 26.36 -2.74
CA LYS A 183 -9.63 26.53 -4.21
C LYS A 183 -10.26 25.33 -4.95
N PRO A 184 -11.44 24.86 -4.51
CA PRO A 184 -12.07 23.65 -5.04
C PRO A 184 -12.38 23.76 -6.54
N GLU A 185 -12.64 24.96 -7.06
CA GLU A 185 -12.99 25.17 -8.46
C GLU A 185 -11.85 24.83 -9.41
N THR A 186 -10.59 25.03 -9.01
CA THR A 186 -9.42 24.64 -9.80
C THR A 186 -9.39 23.13 -10.02
N ILE A 187 -9.69 22.34 -8.97
CA ILE A 187 -9.74 20.89 -9.03
C ILE A 187 -10.94 20.43 -9.88
N LYS A 188 -12.12 20.97 -9.61
CA LYS A 188 -13.34 20.62 -10.34
C LYS A 188 -13.24 20.93 -11.84
N THR A 189 -12.67 22.08 -12.20
CA THR A 189 -12.49 22.47 -13.61
C THR A 189 -11.54 21.52 -14.35
N HIS A 190 -10.49 21.05 -13.69
CA HIS A 190 -9.50 20.16 -14.31
C HIS A 190 -10.04 18.74 -14.50
N PHE A 191 -10.70 18.18 -13.49
CA PHE A 191 -11.10 16.78 -13.51
C PHE A 191 -12.54 16.52 -13.96
N GLY A 192 -13.43 17.50 -13.90
CA GLY A 192 -14.84 17.34 -14.27
C GLY A 192 -15.51 16.18 -13.52
N ASP A 193 -16.12 15.26 -14.25
CA ASP A 193 -16.73 14.03 -13.73
C ASP A 193 -15.73 12.84 -13.67
N GLY A 194 -14.47 13.03 -14.04
CA GLY A 194 -13.40 12.04 -13.95
C GLY A 194 -13.34 11.02 -15.09
N LYS A 195 -14.29 11.01 -16.04
CA LYS A 195 -14.35 10.00 -17.11
C LYS A 195 -13.10 9.99 -17.98
N GLU A 196 -12.52 11.13 -18.28
CA GLU A 196 -11.27 11.25 -19.06
C GLU A 196 -10.07 10.62 -18.34
N PHE A 197 -10.16 10.45 -17.00
CA PHE A 197 -9.14 9.82 -16.15
C PHE A 197 -9.48 8.37 -15.78
N GLY A 198 -10.56 7.81 -16.32
CA GLY A 198 -10.98 6.42 -16.09
C GLY A 198 -11.71 6.18 -14.77
N VAL A 199 -12.25 7.21 -14.15
CA VAL A 199 -12.97 7.14 -12.87
C VAL A 199 -14.31 7.86 -12.93
N ASP A 200 -15.21 7.54 -11.99
CA ASP A 200 -16.43 8.29 -11.68
C ASP A 200 -16.11 9.16 -10.47
N LEU A 201 -15.90 10.47 -10.71
CA LEU A 201 -15.40 11.41 -9.72
C LEU A 201 -16.53 12.23 -9.13
N SER A 202 -16.56 12.33 -7.81
CA SER A 202 -17.43 13.23 -7.07
C SER A 202 -16.64 14.05 -6.05
N TYR A 203 -17.23 15.15 -5.57
CA TYR A 203 -16.54 16.11 -4.70
C TYR A 203 -17.28 16.27 -3.38
N VAL A 204 -16.50 16.32 -2.29
CA VAL A 204 -16.97 16.66 -0.97
C VAL A 204 -16.37 18.01 -0.61
N SER A 205 -17.19 19.05 -0.47
CA SER A 205 -16.73 20.38 -0.11
C SER A 205 -16.78 20.57 1.40
N GLU A 206 -15.63 20.89 2.00
CA GLU A 206 -15.52 21.28 3.40
C GLU A 206 -15.67 22.81 3.49
N GLU A 207 -16.60 23.31 4.32
CA GLU A 207 -16.76 24.76 4.55
C GLU A 207 -15.58 25.33 5.35
N ARG A 208 -14.93 24.52 6.16
CA ARG A 208 -13.74 24.82 6.97
C ARG A 208 -12.79 23.62 6.96
N PRO A 209 -11.50 23.80 7.26
CA PRO A 209 -10.58 22.67 7.37
C PRO A 209 -11.04 21.69 8.46
N LEU A 210 -11.42 20.47 8.06
CA LEU A 210 -11.90 19.44 8.99
C LEU A 210 -10.82 18.43 9.41
N GLY A 211 -9.58 18.60 8.96
CA GLY A 211 -8.48 17.67 9.25
C GLY A 211 -8.50 16.46 8.33
N THR A 212 -7.67 15.44 8.65
CA THR A 212 -7.45 14.30 7.76
C THR A 212 -8.54 13.22 7.81
N ALA A 213 -9.53 13.34 8.69
CA ALA A 213 -10.65 12.41 8.80
C ALA A 213 -12.02 13.10 8.98
N GLY A 214 -12.06 14.39 9.35
CA GLY A 214 -13.33 15.08 9.60
C GLY A 214 -14.21 15.19 8.36
N GLY A 215 -13.63 15.38 7.18
CA GLY A 215 -14.35 15.36 5.91
C GLY A 215 -15.11 14.04 5.62
N LEU A 216 -14.66 12.93 6.20
CA LEU A 216 -15.37 11.64 6.11
C LEU A 216 -16.71 11.69 6.88
N GLY A 217 -16.79 12.49 7.95
CA GLY A 217 -18.01 12.67 8.73
C GLY A 217 -19.15 13.38 7.97
N LEU A 218 -18.83 14.07 6.87
CA LEU A 218 -19.82 14.68 5.98
C LEU A 218 -20.47 13.67 5.02
N LEU A 219 -19.92 12.47 4.93
CA LEU A 219 -20.37 11.42 4.05
C LEU A 219 -21.33 10.46 4.75
N LYS A 220 -22.26 9.91 4.00
CA LYS A 220 -22.96 8.71 4.47
C LYS A 220 -21.96 7.55 4.54
N PRO A 221 -22.04 6.70 5.59
CA PRO A 221 -21.21 5.50 5.64
C PRO A 221 -21.33 4.72 4.33
N PRO A 222 -20.23 4.29 3.73
CA PRO A 222 -20.23 3.51 2.50
C PRO A 222 -20.78 2.09 2.77
N ASP A 223 -21.18 1.40 1.70
CA ASP A 223 -21.64 0.00 1.80
C ASP A 223 -20.46 -1.00 1.72
N GLN A 224 -19.26 -0.53 1.46
CA GLN A 224 -18.06 -1.36 1.26
C GLN A 224 -16.82 -0.70 1.85
N THR A 225 -15.73 -1.46 1.95
CA THR A 225 -14.42 -0.97 2.40
C THR A 225 -14.01 0.28 1.61
N THR A 226 -13.53 1.31 2.27
CA THR A 226 -13.12 2.58 1.66
C THR A 226 -11.60 2.75 1.76
N LEU A 227 -10.96 3.08 0.65
CA LEU A 227 -9.58 3.55 0.62
C LEU A 227 -9.57 5.06 0.88
N VAL A 228 -8.87 5.50 1.90
CA VAL A 228 -8.62 6.93 2.16
C VAL A 228 -7.14 7.21 1.93
N ILE A 229 -6.83 8.20 1.10
CA ILE A 229 -5.47 8.62 0.79
C ILE A 229 -5.33 10.13 0.88
N ASN A 230 -4.24 10.61 1.46
CA ASN A 230 -3.93 12.04 1.46
C ASN A 230 -3.55 12.49 0.04
N GLY A 231 -4.04 13.67 -0.36
CA GLY A 231 -3.85 14.24 -1.70
C GLY A 231 -2.43 14.80 -1.98
N ASP A 232 -1.49 14.58 -1.07
CA ASP A 232 -0.09 14.99 -1.16
C ASP A 232 0.89 13.80 -1.20
N ILE A 233 0.36 12.58 -1.31
CA ILE A 233 1.16 11.36 -1.33
C ILE A 233 1.44 10.91 -2.76
N LEU A 234 2.71 10.88 -3.14
CA LEU A 234 3.18 10.23 -4.35
C LEU A 234 3.59 8.81 -4.02
N THR A 235 2.93 7.81 -4.63
CA THR A 235 3.20 6.40 -4.32
C THR A 235 2.78 5.48 -5.46
N ASN A 236 3.37 4.28 -5.52
CA ASN A 236 2.97 3.16 -6.38
C ASN A 236 2.55 1.92 -5.56
N VAL A 237 2.04 2.13 -4.34
CA VAL A 237 1.52 1.06 -3.46
C VAL A 237 0.46 0.23 -4.18
N ASP A 238 0.58 -1.10 -4.06
CA ASP A 238 -0.45 -2.01 -4.54
C ASP A 238 -1.68 -2.01 -3.61
N PHE A 239 -2.71 -1.24 -4.00
CA PHE A 239 -3.96 -1.14 -3.24
C PHE A 239 -4.74 -2.46 -3.20
N ARG A 240 -4.55 -3.37 -4.16
CA ARG A 240 -5.19 -4.69 -4.16
C ARG A 240 -4.52 -5.59 -3.12
N ALA A 241 -3.18 -5.56 -3.04
CA ALA A 241 -2.43 -6.25 -2.00
C ALA A 241 -2.83 -5.74 -0.61
N MET A 242 -2.97 -4.42 -0.46
CA MET A 242 -3.42 -3.81 0.80
C MET A 242 -4.84 -4.27 1.19
N LEU A 243 -5.79 -4.35 0.23
CA LEU A 243 -7.13 -4.86 0.46
C LEU A 243 -7.12 -6.35 0.84
N SER A 244 -6.31 -7.15 0.16
CA SER A 244 -6.18 -8.58 0.48
C SER A 244 -5.66 -8.78 1.90
N TYR A 245 -4.63 -8.02 2.29
CA TYR A 245 -4.07 -8.01 3.63
C TYR A 245 -5.10 -7.57 4.69
N HIS A 246 -5.85 -6.51 4.41
CA HIS A 246 -6.94 -6.02 5.26
C HIS A 246 -7.99 -7.12 5.54
N LYS A 247 -8.42 -7.82 4.50
CA LYS A 247 -9.39 -8.92 4.60
C LYS A 247 -8.82 -10.15 5.32
N GLU A 248 -7.56 -10.51 5.06
CA GLU A 248 -6.86 -11.61 5.72
C GLU A 248 -6.86 -11.42 7.25
N HIS A 249 -6.62 -10.19 7.70
CA HIS A 249 -6.57 -9.86 9.13
C HIS A 249 -7.93 -9.48 9.72
N GLN A 250 -9.00 -9.52 8.93
CA GLN A 250 -10.35 -9.11 9.35
C GLN A 250 -10.33 -7.74 10.06
N ALA A 251 -9.55 -6.82 9.48
CA ALA A 251 -9.30 -5.52 10.09
C ALA A 251 -10.51 -4.58 9.97
N ASP A 252 -10.77 -3.80 11.00
CA ASP A 252 -11.71 -2.66 10.93
C ASP A 252 -11.05 -1.46 10.24
N LEU A 253 -9.75 -1.27 10.49
CA LEU A 253 -8.93 -0.25 9.85
C LEU A 253 -7.53 -0.82 9.56
N THR A 254 -7.03 -0.57 8.35
CA THR A 254 -5.62 -0.81 8.01
C THR A 254 -4.94 0.54 7.74
N VAL A 255 -3.80 0.78 8.39
CA VAL A 255 -2.95 1.95 8.14
C VAL A 255 -1.69 1.54 7.41
N ALA A 256 -1.42 2.13 6.25
CA ALA A 256 -0.13 1.95 5.61
C ALA A 256 0.96 2.65 6.43
N VAL A 257 2.09 1.97 6.62
CA VAL A 257 3.21 2.47 7.39
C VAL A 257 4.51 2.34 6.59
N ARG A 258 5.39 3.34 6.71
CA ARG A 258 6.71 3.34 6.08
C ARG A 258 7.79 3.21 7.15
N HIS A 259 8.79 2.38 6.90
CA HIS A 259 9.98 2.35 7.76
C HIS A 259 10.77 3.65 7.56
N TYR A 260 11.12 4.30 8.66
CA TYR A 260 11.86 5.54 8.69
C TYR A 260 13.03 5.45 9.66
N ASP A 261 14.22 5.82 9.19
CA ASP A 261 15.45 5.84 9.98
C ASP A 261 15.66 7.22 10.60
N LEU A 262 15.38 7.32 11.91
CA LEU A 262 15.64 8.52 12.67
C LEU A 262 17.12 8.53 13.11
N LYS A 263 17.93 9.33 12.43
CA LYS A 263 19.35 9.50 12.73
C LYS A 263 19.52 10.57 13.81
N VAL A 264 20.09 10.19 14.94
CA VAL A 264 20.48 11.16 15.98
C VAL A 264 21.93 11.57 15.74
N PRO A 265 22.23 12.85 15.45
CA PRO A 265 23.58 13.29 15.09
C PRO A 265 24.54 13.43 16.28
N TYR A 266 24.13 12.96 17.47
CA TYR A 266 24.85 13.07 18.73
C TYR A 266 24.97 11.72 19.44
N GLY A 267 25.88 11.61 20.39
CA GLY A 267 25.89 10.49 21.34
C GLY A 267 24.63 10.53 22.22
N VAL A 268 23.88 9.43 22.24
CA VAL A 268 22.70 9.25 23.10
C VAL A 268 23.11 8.60 24.40
N VAL A 269 22.77 9.23 25.52
CA VAL A 269 23.12 8.77 26.89
C VAL A 269 21.85 8.24 27.55
N GLU A 270 21.91 7.00 28.01
CA GLU A 270 20.86 6.38 28.82
C GLU A 270 21.26 6.44 30.29
N CYS A 271 20.36 6.96 31.14
CA CYS A 271 20.63 7.18 32.56
C CYS A 271 19.58 6.51 33.44
N ALA A 272 20.04 5.96 34.57
CA ALA A 272 19.21 5.59 35.70
C ALA A 272 19.46 6.57 36.86
N GLY A 273 18.59 7.56 37.02
CA GLY A 273 18.85 8.67 37.92
C GLY A 273 20.09 9.46 37.51
N PRO A 274 21.09 9.68 38.41
CA PRO A 274 22.32 10.39 38.08
C PRO A 274 23.38 9.52 37.39
N ALA A 275 23.22 8.20 37.38
CA ALA A 275 24.18 7.27 36.82
C ALA A 275 23.99 7.08 35.32
N VAL A 276 25.07 7.14 34.54
CA VAL A 276 25.06 6.79 33.11
C VAL A 276 25.15 5.28 33.00
N GLU A 277 24.16 4.67 32.32
CA GLU A 277 24.13 3.22 32.07
C GLU A 277 24.72 2.85 30.71
N ARG A 278 24.48 3.68 29.69
CA ARG A 278 24.96 3.41 28.34
C ARG A 278 25.14 4.70 27.56
N ILE A 279 26.11 4.70 26.66
CA ILE A 279 26.26 5.72 25.63
C ILE A 279 26.33 5.05 24.25
N THR A 280 25.58 5.57 23.29
CA THR A 280 25.56 5.08 21.90
C THR A 280 25.86 6.25 20.98
N GLU A 281 26.97 6.19 20.24
CA GLU A 281 27.38 7.27 19.33
C GLU A 281 26.54 7.24 18.07
N LYS A 282 25.90 8.38 17.75
CA LYS A 282 25.09 8.63 16.55
C LYS A 282 24.14 7.47 16.15
N PRO A 283 23.29 7.01 17.08
CA PRO A 283 22.41 5.87 16.79
C PRO A 283 21.40 6.21 15.71
N VAL A 284 20.96 5.16 15.00
CA VAL A 284 19.86 5.19 14.06
C VAL A 284 18.71 4.39 14.65
N PHE A 285 17.56 5.04 14.87
CA PHE A 285 16.35 4.39 15.38
C PHE A 285 15.40 4.12 14.21
N GLY A 286 15.18 2.84 13.88
CA GLY A 286 14.16 2.44 12.94
C GLY A 286 12.76 2.52 13.56
N VAL A 287 11.90 3.37 13.00
CA VAL A 287 10.50 3.53 13.42
C VAL A 287 9.57 3.35 12.23
N PHE A 288 8.31 3.03 12.49
CA PHE A 288 7.28 3.09 11.46
C PHE A 288 6.55 4.43 11.55
N VAL A 289 6.44 5.11 10.41
CA VAL A 289 5.67 6.34 10.27
C VAL A 289 4.38 6.08 9.48
N ASN A 290 3.35 6.84 9.79
CA ASN A 290 2.07 6.80 9.08
C ASN A 290 2.24 7.31 7.65
N ALA A 291 1.85 6.50 6.67
CA ALA A 291 2.04 6.82 5.25
C ALA A 291 0.87 7.61 4.63
N GLY A 292 -0.16 7.97 5.38
CA GLY A 292 -1.29 8.74 4.86
C GLY A 292 -2.23 7.97 3.93
N ILE A 293 -2.24 6.64 4.02
CA ILE A 293 -3.07 5.73 3.22
C ILE A 293 -3.74 4.74 4.18
N TYR A 294 -5.05 4.57 4.03
CA TYR A 294 -5.85 3.77 4.96
C TYR A 294 -6.93 2.98 4.24
N LEU A 295 -7.29 1.81 4.78
CA LEU A 295 -8.53 1.12 4.46
C LEU A 295 -9.44 1.15 5.69
N LEU A 296 -10.68 1.52 5.49
CA LEU A 296 -11.69 1.64 6.52
C LEU A 296 -12.90 0.77 6.20
N GLU A 297 -13.33 -0.06 7.15
CA GLU A 297 -14.62 -0.72 7.06
C GLU A 297 -15.78 0.26 7.35
N PRO A 298 -16.96 0.05 6.76
CA PRO A 298 -18.14 0.89 6.99
C PRO A 298 -18.45 1.13 8.47
N THR A 299 -18.20 0.13 9.30
CA THR A 299 -18.43 0.17 10.75
C THR A 299 -17.56 1.18 11.49
N THR A 300 -16.46 1.67 10.88
CA THR A 300 -15.59 2.66 11.51
C THR A 300 -16.15 4.09 11.46
N TYR A 301 -17.06 4.34 10.54
CA TYR A 301 -17.62 5.68 10.34
C TYR A 301 -18.42 6.20 11.55
N CYS A 302 -19.00 5.32 12.36
CA CYS A 302 -19.71 5.74 13.60
C CYS A 302 -18.75 6.34 14.67
N PHE A 303 -17.43 6.17 14.51
CA PHE A 303 -16.42 6.79 15.38
C PHE A 303 -15.98 8.18 14.92
N ILE A 304 -16.40 8.61 13.73
CA ILE A 304 -16.06 9.91 13.15
C ILE A 304 -17.16 10.90 13.53
N PRO A 305 -16.83 12.03 14.17
CA PRO A 305 -17.82 13.05 14.50
C PRO A 305 -18.32 13.73 13.22
N ASN A 306 -19.57 14.18 13.23
CA ASN A 306 -20.14 14.91 12.12
C ASN A 306 -19.74 16.39 12.19
N ASP A 307 -19.23 16.91 11.07
CA ASP A 307 -18.83 18.32 10.91
C ASP A 307 -17.93 18.86 12.05
N GLU A 308 -16.92 18.10 12.44
CA GLU A 308 -15.93 18.53 13.42
C GLU A 308 -14.51 18.37 12.88
N HIS A 309 -13.59 19.18 13.37
CA HIS A 309 -12.17 19.03 13.10
C HIS A 309 -11.65 17.73 13.74
N PHE A 310 -11.25 16.77 12.91
CA PHE A 310 -10.89 15.44 13.34
C PHE A 310 -9.79 14.82 12.47
N HIS A 311 -8.79 14.23 13.11
CA HIS A 311 -7.67 13.60 12.42
C HIS A 311 -7.77 12.09 12.37
N MET A 312 -7.17 11.47 11.36
CA MET A 312 -7.10 10.01 11.22
C MET A 312 -6.41 9.34 12.43
N THR A 313 -5.43 10.00 13.02
CA THR A 313 -4.77 9.53 14.27
C THR A 313 -5.74 9.46 15.45
N GLN A 314 -6.71 10.39 15.52
CA GLN A 314 -7.75 10.36 16.55
C GLN A 314 -8.76 9.25 16.31
N LEU A 315 -9.11 8.97 15.03
CA LEU A 315 -9.94 7.83 14.66
C LEU A 315 -9.28 6.52 15.08
N ILE A 316 -7.99 6.34 14.73
CA ILE A 316 -7.21 5.17 15.14
C ILE A 316 -7.23 5.04 16.67
N GLY A 317 -6.99 6.11 17.41
CA GLY A 317 -7.03 6.10 18.88
C GLY A 317 -8.40 5.67 19.44
N ARG A 318 -9.51 6.15 18.85
CA ARG A 318 -10.87 5.74 19.25
C ARG A 318 -11.13 4.25 18.96
N LEU A 319 -10.71 3.76 17.79
CA LEU A 319 -10.85 2.35 17.42
C LEU A 319 -10.06 1.43 18.36
N LEU A 320 -8.81 1.76 18.65
CA LEU A 320 -7.97 1.01 19.62
C LEU A 320 -8.61 1.00 21.02
N SER A 321 -9.12 2.14 21.48
CA SER A 321 -9.82 2.22 22.78
C SER A 321 -11.10 1.38 22.81
N ALA A 322 -11.78 1.24 21.67
CA ALA A 322 -12.96 0.39 21.50
C ALA A 322 -12.60 -1.09 21.21
N LYS A 323 -11.32 -1.47 21.29
CA LYS A 323 -10.79 -2.82 21.01
C LYS A 323 -11.15 -3.32 19.60
N ARG A 324 -11.24 -2.40 18.64
CA ARG A 324 -11.42 -2.73 17.22
C ARG A 324 -10.10 -3.20 16.62
N VAL A 325 -10.16 -3.98 15.56
CA VAL A 325 -8.97 -4.53 14.89
C VAL A 325 -8.34 -3.47 14.00
N VAL A 326 -7.22 -2.90 14.44
CA VAL A 326 -6.42 -1.96 13.65
C VAL A 326 -5.09 -2.62 13.31
N VAL A 327 -4.77 -2.72 12.02
CA VAL A 327 -3.54 -3.35 11.56
C VAL A 327 -2.67 -2.39 10.77
N SER A 328 -1.36 -2.61 10.83
CA SER A 328 -0.38 -1.87 10.02
C SER A 328 -0.04 -2.64 8.76
N PHE A 329 -0.01 -1.93 7.62
CA PHE A 329 0.42 -2.46 6.32
C PHE A 329 1.76 -1.79 5.95
N PRO A 330 2.91 -2.45 6.16
CA PRO A 330 4.21 -1.89 5.80
C PRO A 330 4.33 -1.78 4.29
N ILE A 331 4.64 -0.57 3.79
CA ILE A 331 4.92 -0.32 2.39
C ILE A 331 6.43 -0.32 2.17
N HIS A 332 6.87 -0.99 1.11
CA HIS A 332 8.26 -1.04 0.65
C HIS A 332 8.40 -0.36 -0.72
N GLU A 333 7.29 -0.12 -1.39
CA GLU A 333 7.17 0.60 -2.65
C GLU A 333 7.60 2.07 -2.49
N GLU A 334 7.79 2.75 -3.61
CA GLU A 334 8.07 4.19 -3.59
C GLU A 334 6.92 4.94 -2.91
N TRP A 335 7.31 5.79 -1.97
CA TRP A 335 6.40 6.62 -1.21
C TRP A 335 7.06 7.93 -0.83
N LEU A 336 6.38 9.03 -1.08
CA LEU A 336 6.83 10.36 -0.75
C LEU A 336 5.64 11.24 -0.34
N ASP A 337 5.70 11.79 0.87
CA ASP A 337 4.82 12.88 1.32
C ASP A 337 5.42 14.21 0.87
N ILE A 338 4.72 14.91 -0.03
CA ILE A 338 5.16 16.21 -0.55
C ILE A 338 4.78 17.30 0.45
N GLY A 339 5.46 17.32 1.60
CA GLY A 339 5.16 18.23 2.71
C GLY A 339 5.82 19.61 2.62
N ASN A 340 6.94 19.72 1.93
CA ASN A 340 7.78 20.93 1.84
C ASN A 340 8.53 21.02 0.51
N HIS A 341 9.31 22.09 0.30
CA HIS A 341 10.05 22.32 -0.94
C HIS A 341 11.07 21.22 -1.28
N THR A 342 11.75 20.67 -0.27
CA THR A 342 12.74 19.58 -0.47
C THR A 342 12.05 18.31 -0.96
N ASP A 343 10.91 17.96 -0.36
CA ASP A 343 10.11 16.81 -0.79
C ASP A 343 9.56 17.01 -2.20
N TYR A 344 9.14 18.24 -2.53
CA TYR A 344 8.65 18.57 -3.87
C TYR A 344 9.76 18.43 -4.93
N GLN A 345 11.00 18.90 -4.66
CA GLN A 345 12.14 18.71 -5.55
C GLN A 345 12.44 17.23 -5.75
N ARG A 346 12.43 16.44 -4.67
CA ARG A 346 12.62 14.99 -4.74
C ARG A 346 11.54 14.30 -5.57
N ALA A 347 10.26 14.74 -5.47
CA ALA A 347 9.18 14.23 -6.31
C ALA A 347 9.44 14.49 -7.81
N GLN A 348 9.96 15.67 -8.15
CA GLN A 348 10.34 16.00 -9.53
C GLN A 348 11.45 15.08 -10.08
N GLU A 349 12.42 14.73 -9.25
CA GLU A 349 13.52 13.82 -9.63
C GLU A 349 12.99 12.40 -9.85
N LEU A 350 12.19 11.88 -8.91
CA LEU A 350 11.58 10.53 -8.99
C LEU A 350 10.81 10.31 -10.30
N VAL A 351 10.00 11.29 -10.71
CA VAL A 351 9.20 11.17 -11.94
C VAL A 351 10.06 11.26 -13.19
N LYS A 352 11.21 11.98 -13.17
CA LYS A 352 12.17 11.99 -14.29
C LYS A 352 12.84 10.63 -14.46
N ASP A 353 13.25 10.00 -13.36
CA ASP A 353 13.92 8.69 -13.39
C ASP A 353 12.99 7.59 -13.89
N LEU A 354 11.70 7.65 -13.56
CA LEU A 354 10.68 6.73 -14.07
C LEU A 354 10.47 6.88 -15.59
N LYS A 355 10.57 8.09 -16.15
CA LYS A 355 10.44 8.33 -17.60
C LYS A 355 11.69 7.94 -18.41
N VAL A 356 12.85 7.86 -17.80
CA VAL A 356 14.10 7.44 -18.49
C VAL A 356 14.18 5.92 -18.61
N ASN A 357 13.44 5.18 -17.76
CA ASN A 357 13.44 3.72 -17.71
C ASN A 357 12.23 3.07 -18.43
N THR A 358 11.39 3.86 -19.10
CA THR A 358 10.29 3.42 -20.00
C THR A 358 10.62 3.74 -21.44
#